data_9f4ce57b62fba29d56bffbf04bb48950
#
_entry.id   9f4ce57b62fba29d56bffbf04bb48950
#
_cell.length_a   1.000
_cell.length_b   1.000
_cell.length_c   1.000
_cell.angle_alpha   90.00
_cell.angle_beta   90.00
_cell.angle_gamma   90.00
#
_symmetry.space_group_name_H-M   'P 1'
#
loop_
_entity.id
_entity.type
_entity.pdbx_description
1 polymer ?
#
loop_
_entity_poly.entity_id
_entity_poly.type
_entity_poly.pdbx_seq_one_letter_code
_entity_poly.pdbx_strand_id
1 'polypeptide(L)'
;MERARASRKGVRGRRIEGGHCIGSTSDPSSGRLHVPATVAAQIQSGCGTDRGPDRENLRYQKIAGRGRRNLLFIVDTSGSMLSTERLAQVKGCIVSLLRDAYAKRTCVALVSYGGVHARLVLPFTSSAEMTARRIKAEKAGGGTPLLEALGVAALLIDRLDGEAAEIVLLSDGRYNRGVSAADRKLRLFGAYCKRAGVPIHLVDAASGGKTARARVALLAERLGADLRTLDDLRAPSS
;
A
#
# COMPACT_ATOMS: atom_id res chain seq x y z
N MET A 1 -48.82 -11.20 26.43
CA MET A 1 -48.18 -10.01 25.81
C MET A 1 -46.72 -10.03 26.19
N GLU A 2 -45.90 -10.64 25.36
CA GLU A 2 -44.47 -10.87 25.57
C GLU A 2 -43.67 -9.88 24.77
N ARG A 3 -42.89 -9.01 25.47
CA ARG A 3 -42.07 -7.99 24.83
C ARG A 3 -40.73 -8.59 24.43
N ALA A 4 -40.53 -8.78 23.14
CA ALA A 4 -39.26 -9.19 22.58
C ALA A 4 -38.15 -8.15 22.88
N ARG A 5 -37.12 -8.56 23.63
CA ARG A 5 -35.88 -7.83 23.86
C ARG A 5 -34.99 -7.97 22.62
N ALA A 6 -34.88 -6.93 21.81
CA ALA A 6 -33.91 -6.86 20.75
C ALA A 6 -32.49 -6.77 21.34
N SER A 7 -31.72 -7.81 21.13
CA SER A 7 -30.31 -7.88 21.47
C SER A 7 -29.52 -6.93 20.54
N ARG A 8 -29.02 -5.82 21.07
CA ARG A 8 -28.06 -4.96 20.38
C ARG A 8 -26.69 -5.67 20.38
N LYS A 9 -26.35 -6.31 19.28
CA LYS A 9 -24.96 -6.72 18.98
C LYS A 9 -24.09 -5.46 18.88
N GLY A 10 -23.36 -5.16 19.94
CA GLY A 10 -22.34 -4.14 19.93
C GLY A 10 -21.22 -4.53 18.97
N VAL A 11 -20.94 -3.65 18.02
CA VAL A 11 -19.75 -3.74 17.16
C VAL A 11 -18.53 -3.68 18.08
N ARG A 12 -17.86 -4.82 18.28
CA ARG A 12 -16.58 -4.87 18.99
C ARG A 12 -15.52 -4.17 18.15
N GLY A 13 -15.24 -2.91 18.48
CA GLY A 13 -14.10 -2.20 17.95
C GLY A 13 -12.81 -3.00 18.21
N ARG A 14 -12.06 -3.26 17.16
CA ARG A 14 -10.78 -3.97 17.21
C ARG A 14 -9.79 -3.13 18.02
N ARG A 15 -9.29 -3.66 19.12
CA ARG A 15 -8.31 -3.00 20.00
C ARG A 15 -6.99 -2.90 19.25
N ILE A 16 -6.61 -1.72 18.81
CA ILE A 16 -5.25 -1.45 18.30
C ILE A 16 -4.35 -1.31 19.52
N GLU A 17 -3.62 -2.35 19.86
CA GLU A 17 -2.62 -2.31 20.92
C GLU A 17 -1.33 -1.67 20.39
N GLY A 18 -0.92 -0.55 21.00
CA GLY A 18 0.43 -0.01 20.84
C GLY A 18 0.64 1.26 20.02
N GLY A 19 -0.42 2.00 19.64
CA GLY A 19 -0.29 3.32 19.04
C GLY A 19 -0.37 4.48 20.04
N HIS A 20 0.27 5.64 19.72
CA HIS A 20 0.08 6.87 20.49
C HIS A 20 -0.89 7.82 19.77
N CYS A 21 -1.67 8.57 20.55
CA CYS A 21 -2.62 9.52 19.99
C CYS A 21 -1.86 10.71 19.36
N ILE A 22 -2.08 10.94 18.05
CA ILE A 22 -1.49 12.05 17.28
C ILE A 22 -2.48 13.18 17.01
N GLY A 23 -3.73 13.04 17.44
CA GLY A 23 -4.77 14.02 17.20
C GLY A 23 -6.17 13.45 17.39
N SER A 24 -7.16 14.15 16.85
CA SER A 24 -8.56 13.74 16.88
C SER A 24 -9.19 13.77 15.48
N THR A 25 -10.22 12.98 15.28
CA THR A 25 -11.00 12.88 14.04
C THR A 25 -12.48 12.74 14.38
N SER A 26 -13.37 13.10 13.47
CA SER A 26 -14.81 12.79 13.56
C SER A 26 -15.15 11.36 13.19
N ASP A 27 -14.19 10.59 12.60
CA ASP A 27 -14.37 9.21 12.20
C ASP A 27 -14.33 8.29 13.43
N PRO A 28 -15.40 7.50 13.70
CA PRO A 28 -15.48 6.58 14.82
C PRO A 28 -14.63 5.32 14.68
N SER A 29 -13.93 5.12 13.56
CA SER A 29 -13.20 3.89 13.23
C SER A 29 -12.16 3.47 14.28
N SER A 30 -11.55 4.42 14.99
CA SER A 30 -10.58 4.13 16.06
C SER A 30 -11.22 3.52 17.32
N GLY A 31 -12.54 3.64 17.48
CA GLY A 31 -13.28 3.15 18.65
C GLY A 31 -12.95 3.83 19.99
N ARG A 32 -12.01 4.77 20.03
CA ARG A 32 -11.59 5.48 21.25
C ARG A 32 -11.95 6.94 21.18
N LEU A 33 -12.77 7.38 22.16
CA LEU A 33 -13.16 8.78 22.27
C LEU A 33 -11.95 9.66 22.69
N HIS A 34 -11.77 10.79 22.01
CA HIS A 34 -10.80 11.82 22.37
C HIS A 34 -11.51 12.87 23.24
N VAL A 35 -11.57 12.64 24.54
CA VAL A 35 -12.34 13.46 25.48
C VAL A 35 -12.02 14.97 25.36
N PRO A 36 -10.75 15.43 25.38
CA PRO A 36 -10.45 16.86 25.28
C PRO A 36 -10.98 17.50 23.98
N ALA A 37 -10.84 16.82 22.84
CA ALA A 37 -11.32 17.36 21.56
C ALA A 37 -12.84 17.32 21.45
N THR A 38 -13.50 16.34 22.04
CA THR A 38 -14.96 16.26 22.12
C THR A 38 -15.52 17.40 22.95
N VAL A 39 -14.93 17.67 24.10
CA VAL A 39 -15.33 18.80 24.95
C VAL A 39 -15.10 20.14 24.25
N ALA A 40 -13.96 20.31 23.60
CA ALA A 40 -13.68 21.52 22.82
C ALA A 40 -14.69 21.72 21.68
N ALA A 41 -15.05 20.66 20.94
CA ALA A 41 -16.06 20.71 19.88
C ALA A 41 -17.46 21.07 20.45
N GLN A 42 -17.83 20.52 21.59
CA GLN A 42 -19.09 20.81 22.27
C GLN A 42 -19.17 22.30 22.70
N ILE A 43 -18.10 22.86 23.27
CA ILE A 43 -18.01 24.26 23.63
C ILE A 43 -18.11 25.16 22.39
N GLN A 44 -17.39 24.82 21.31
CA GLN A 44 -17.41 25.59 20.07
C GLN A 44 -18.79 25.61 19.38
N SER A 45 -19.57 24.53 19.51
CA SER A 45 -20.93 24.48 18.99
C SER A 45 -21.98 25.24 19.82
N GLY A 46 -21.57 25.87 20.93
CA GLY A 46 -22.48 26.60 21.81
C GLY A 46 -23.41 25.71 22.64
N CYS A 47 -23.24 24.41 22.59
CA CYS A 47 -24.01 23.47 23.39
C CYS A 47 -23.44 23.35 24.79
N GLY A 48 -24.29 23.45 25.80
CA GLY A 48 -23.91 23.28 27.21
C GLY A 48 -23.38 21.87 27.48
N THR A 49 -22.55 21.72 28.48
CA THR A 49 -21.93 20.44 28.87
C THR A 49 -22.80 19.55 29.74
N ASP A 50 -23.98 20.04 30.15
CA ASP A 50 -24.82 19.42 31.19
C ASP A 50 -25.52 18.12 30.75
N ARG A 51 -25.63 17.89 29.46
CA ARG A 51 -26.33 16.69 28.89
C ARG A 51 -25.43 15.69 28.20
N GLY A 52 -24.12 15.84 28.34
CA GLY A 52 -23.15 15.06 27.60
C GLY A 52 -22.98 15.55 26.14
N PRO A 53 -21.97 15.06 25.42
CA PRO A 53 -21.64 15.53 24.09
C PRO A 53 -22.65 15.03 23.05
N ASP A 54 -23.06 15.92 22.14
CA ASP A 54 -23.85 15.57 20.97
C ASP A 54 -23.07 14.68 20.03
N ARG A 55 -23.77 13.83 19.28
CA ARG A 55 -23.12 12.86 18.36
C ARG A 55 -22.22 13.53 17.32
N GLU A 56 -22.58 14.73 16.86
CA GLU A 56 -21.83 15.51 15.89
C GLU A 56 -20.54 16.10 16.45
N ASN A 57 -20.49 16.30 17.77
CA ASN A 57 -19.34 16.81 18.50
C ASN A 57 -18.40 15.71 19.03
N LEU A 58 -18.76 14.44 18.85
CA LEU A 58 -17.88 13.33 19.21
C LEU A 58 -16.59 13.39 18.38
N ARG A 59 -15.47 13.34 19.07
CA ARG A 59 -14.14 13.25 18.46
C ARG A 59 -13.45 12.00 18.97
N TYR A 60 -12.86 11.29 18.04
CA TYR A 60 -12.19 10.02 18.30
C TYR A 60 -10.68 10.21 18.22
N GLN A 61 -9.94 9.42 18.98
CA GLN A 61 -8.48 9.48 18.96
C GLN A 61 -7.97 9.07 17.58
N LYS A 62 -7.22 9.97 16.95
CA LYS A 62 -6.41 9.60 15.78
C LYS A 62 -5.13 8.97 16.32
N ILE A 63 -5.08 7.65 16.30
CA ILE A 63 -3.95 6.89 16.80
C ILE A 63 -2.99 6.70 15.63
N ALA A 64 -1.78 7.31 15.73
CA ALA A 64 -0.68 6.82 14.93
C ALA A 64 -0.31 5.47 15.52
N GLY A 65 -0.82 4.43 14.90
CA GLY A 65 -0.34 3.11 15.23
C GLY A 65 1.14 3.05 14.90
N ARG A 66 1.94 2.41 15.75
CA ARG A 66 3.03 1.59 15.25
C ARG A 66 2.35 0.42 14.53
N GLY A 67 1.44 0.75 13.58
CA GLY A 67 0.83 -0.20 12.69
C GLY A 67 1.96 -0.91 11.94
N ARG A 68 1.85 -2.20 11.77
CA ARG A 68 2.69 -2.93 10.83
C ARG A 68 2.68 -2.14 9.53
N ARG A 69 3.83 -1.68 9.08
CA ARG A 69 3.96 -1.16 7.73
C ARG A 69 3.84 -2.34 6.78
N ASN A 70 3.03 -2.21 5.77
CA ASN A 70 2.85 -3.25 4.76
C ASN A 70 3.49 -2.76 3.46
N LEU A 71 4.49 -3.48 2.98
CA LEU A 71 5.23 -3.14 1.76
C LEU A 71 4.88 -4.15 0.68
N LEU A 72 4.19 -3.69 -0.37
CA LEU A 72 3.80 -4.50 -1.50
C LEU A 72 4.77 -4.28 -2.66
N PHE A 73 5.58 -5.29 -2.96
CA PHE A 73 6.39 -5.31 -4.17
C PHE A 73 5.59 -5.84 -5.36
N ILE A 74 5.64 -5.11 -6.47
CA ILE A 74 5.12 -5.53 -7.76
C ILE A 74 6.30 -5.53 -8.73
N VAL A 75 6.70 -6.70 -9.21
CA VAL A 75 7.95 -6.87 -9.93
C VAL A 75 7.71 -7.37 -11.35
N ASP A 76 8.19 -6.60 -12.32
CA ASP A 76 8.26 -7.02 -13.71
C ASP A 76 9.33 -8.10 -13.89
N THR A 77 8.91 -9.26 -14.36
CA THR A 77 9.81 -10.38 -14.71
C THR A 77 9.79 -10.67 -16.21
N SER A 78 9.37 -9.68 -17.03
CA SER A 78 9.33 -9.83 -18.50
C SER A 78 10.72 -9.98 -19.11
N GLY A 79 10.76 -10.46 -20.35
CA GLY A 79 12.01 -10.77 -21.06
C GLY A 79 13.01 -9.62 -21.23
N SER A 80 12.54 -8.36 -21.19
CA SER A 80 13.40 -7.17 -21.23
C SER A 80 14.18 -6.93 -19.94
N MET A 81 13.71 -7.51 -18.83
CA MET A 81 14.40 -7.51 -17.52
C MET A 81 15.46 -8.62 -17.41
N LEU A 82 15.59 -9.44 -18.47
CA LEU A 82 16.35 -10.70 -18.50
C LEU A 82 17.87 -10.54 -18.61
N SER A 83 18.45 -9.33 -18.75
CA SER A 83 19.89 -9.26 -18.58
C SER A 83 20.20 -9.74 -17.15
N THR A 84 20.98 -10.81 -17.07
CA THR A 84 21.26 -11.55 -15.82
C THR A 84 21.74 -10.63 -14.67
N GLU A 85 22.46 -9.57 -15.03
CA GLU A 85 22.94 -8.55 -14.07
C GLU A 85 21.82 -7.70 -13.47
N ARG A 86 20.85 -7.26 -14.28
CA ARG A 86 19.76 -6.39 -13.78
C ARG A 86 18.77 -7.12 -12.90
N LEU A 87 18.37 -8.32 -13.29
CA LEU A 87 17.53 -9.15 -12.45
C LEU A 87 18.23 -9.43 -11.11
N ALA A 88 19.55 -9.64 -11.12
CA ALA A 88 20.34 -9.79 -9.92
C ALA A 88 20.39 -8.49 -9.10
N GLN A 89 20.54 -7.32 -9.74
CA GLN A 89 20.51 -6.02 -9.06
C GLN A 89 19.13 -5.74 -8.43
N VAL A 90 18.05 -5.96 -9.18
CA VAL A 90 16.67 -5.82 -8.69
C VAL A 90 16.42 -6.77 -7.52
N LYS A 91 16.77 -8.05 -7.65
CA LYS A 91 16.65 -9.02 -6.57
C LYS A 91 17.49 -8.62 -5.35
N GLY A 92 18.71 -8.12 -5.57
CA GLY A 92 19.59 -7.62 -4.51
C GLY A 92 19.00 -6.42 -3.78
N CYS A 93 18.44 -5.47 -4.52
CA CYS A 93 17.75 -4.31 -3.97
C CYS A 93 16.53 -4.72 -3.12
N ILE A 94 15.69 -5.61 -3.64
CA ILE A 94 14.53 -6.12 -2.90
C ILE A 94 15.00 -6.83 -1.62
N VAL A 95 16.05 -7.64 -1.68
CA VAL A 95 16.60 -8.33 -0.49
C VAL A 95 17.15 -7.33 0.54
N SER A 96 17.79 -6.23 0.11
CA SER A 96 18.23 -5.16 1.00
C SER A 96 17.06 -4.47 1.67
N LEU A 97 16.06 -4.05 0.89
CA LEU A 97 14.82 -3.44 1.42
C LEU A 97 14.08 -4.37 2.39
N LEU A 98 14.12 -5.68 2.14
CA LEU A 98 13.54 -6.66 3.04
C LEU A 98 14.27 -6.76 4.38
N ARG A 99 15.60 -6.63 4.40
CA ARG A 99 16.35 -6.59 5.64
C ARG A 99 15.98 -5.36 6.48
N ASP A 100 15.86 -4.21 5.84
CA ASP A 100 15.44 -2.97 6.49
C ASP A 100 13.99 -3.02 6.97
N ALA A 101 13.11 -3.57 6.14
CA ALA A 101 11.71 -3.78 6.47
C ALA A 101 11.55 -4.72 7.68
N TYR A 102 12.33 -5.80 7.71
CA TYR A 102 12.34 -6.74 8.82
C TYR A 102 12.77 -6.09 10.13
N ALA A 103 13.85 -5.30 10.11
CA ALA A 103 14.31 -4.55 11.28
C ALA A 103 13.22 -3.57 11.80
N LYS A 104 12.39 -3.06 10.90
CA LYS A 104 11.27 -2.14 11.21
C LYS A 104 9.92 -2.85 11.45
N ARG A 105 9.89 -4.19 11.58
CA ARG A 105 8.66 -5.01 11.72
C ARG A 105 7.64 -4.81 10.59
N THR A 106 8.12 -4.57 9.38
CA THR A 106 7.31 -4.40 8.18
C THR A 106 6.87 -5.76 7.64
N CYS A 107 5.59 -5.91 7.29
CA CYS A 107 5.12 -7.05 6.52
C CYS A 107 5.36 -6.80 5.03
N VAL A 108 5.79 -7.82 4.31
CA VAL A 108 6.09 -7.74 2.89
C VAL A 108 5.24 -8.71 2.10
N ALA A 109 4.67 -8.24 1.00
CA ALA A 109 4.05 -9.07 -0.02
C ALA A 109 4.77 -8.90 -1.36
N LEU A 110 4.69 -9.92 -2.23
CA LEU A 110 5.32 -9.91 -3.53
C LEU A 110 4.34 -10.41 -4.60
N VAL A 111 4.09 -9.57 -5.57
CA VAL A 111 3.41 -9.89 -6.81
C VAL A 111 4.43 -9.84 -7.95
N SER A 112 4.56 -10.88 -8.74
CA SER A 112 5.34 -10.86 -9.97
C SER A 112 4.42 -10.85 -11.17
N TYR A 113 4.83 -10.18 -12.24
CA TYR A 113 4.15 -10.23 -13.52
C TYR A 113 5.15 -10.34 -14.66
N GLY A 114 4.84 -11.23 -15.57
CA GLY A 114 5.67 -11.54 -16.72
C GLY A 114 5.12 -12.80 -17.40
N GLY A 115 5.35 -12.96 -18.71
CA GLY A 115 4.70 -14.02 -19.46
C GLY A 115 3.24 -13.71 -19.73
N VAL A 116 2.33 -14.62 -19.36
CA VAL A 116 0.90 -14.50 -19.66
C VAL A 116 0.11 -13.94 -18.48
N HIS A 117 0.57 -14.14 -17.24
CA HIS A 117 -0.17 -13.84 -16.02
C HIS A 117 0.64 -13.12 -14.96
N ALA A 118 -0.07 -12.40 -14.10
CA ALA A 118 0.45 -11.95 -12.82
C ALA A 118 0.23 -13.04 -11.74
N ARG A 119 1.15 -13.12 -10.78
CA ARG A 119 1.10 -14.11 -9.70
C ARG A 119 1.38 -13.50 -8.35
N LEU A 120 0.60 -13.88 -7.36
CA LEU A 120 0.95 -13.64 -5.96
C LEU A 120 2.03 -14.65 -5.55
N VAL A 121 3.27 -14.19 -5.48
CA VAL A 121 4.43 -15.02 -5.10
C VAL A 121 4.50 -15.20 -3.60
N LEU A 122 4.16 -14.13 -2.86
CA LEU A 122 4.21 -14.09 -1.42
C LEU A 122 3.09 -13.20 -0.87
N PRO A 123 2.19 -13.73 -0.03
CA PRO A 123 1.25 -12.90 0.71
C PRO A 123 1.97 -12.11 1.80
N PHE A 124 1.32 -11.10 2.38
CA PHE A 124 1.92 -10.31 3.45
C PHE A 124 2.46 -11.18 4.58
N THR A 125 3.75 -11.09 4.80
CA THR A 125 4.48 -11.84 5.82
C THR A 125 5.60 -11.00 6.44
N SER A 126 5.94 -11.28 7.68
CA SER A 126 7.10 -10.70 8.36
C SER A 126 8.34 -11.62 8.29
N SER A 127 8.28 -12.75 7.57
CA SER A 127 9.39 -13.68 7.41
C SER A 127 10.34 -13.25 6.29
N ALA A 128 11.48 -12.65 6.66
CA ALA A 128 12.52 -12.26 5.71
C ALA A 128 13.11 -13.44 4.94
N GLU A 129 13.26 -14.60 5.59
CA GLU A 129 13.80 -15.80 4.99
C GLU A 129 12.88 -16.35 3.88
N MET A 130 11.59 -16.47 4.17
CA MET A 130 10.60 -16.94 3.18
C MET A 130 10.57 -16.01 1.98
N THR A 131 10.60 -14.69 2.20
CA THR A 131 10.58 -13.68 1.17
C THR A 131 11.82 -13.77 0.28
N ALA A 132 13.02 -13.86 0.87
CA ALA A 132 14.27 -13.98 0.12
C ALA A 132 14.33 -15.26 -0.74
N ARG A 133 13.84 -16.39 -0.23
CA ARG A 133 13.76 -17.66 -0.97
C ARG A 133 12.82 -17.56 -2.16
N ARG A 134 11.63 -16.97 -2.00
CA ARG A 134 10.64 -16.81 -3.06
C ARG A 134 11.13 -15.88 -4.17
N ILE A 135 11.75 -14.76 -3.84
CA ILE A 135 12.31 -13.82 -4.82
C ILE A 135 13.43 -14.48 -5.65
N LYS A 136 14.30 -15.24 -5.00
CA LYS A 136 15.37 -15.97 -5.73
C LYS A 136 14.83 -17.00 -6.71
N ALA A 137 13.70 -17.63 -6.40
CA ALA A 137 13.07 -18.67 -7.21
C ALA A 137 12.30 -18.09 -8.43
N GLU A 138 11.99 -16.78 -8.47
CA GLU A 138 11.27 -16.19 -9.59
C GLU A 138 12.09 -16.27 -10.88
N LYS A 139 11.44 -16.83 -11.90
CA LYS A 139 11.97 -16.95 -13.25
C LYS A 139 11.42 -15.85 -14.14
N ALA A 140 12.21 -15.46 -15.12
CA ALA A 140 11.74 -14.52 -16.12
C ALA A 140 10.73 -15.18 -17.08
N GLY A 141 9.73 -14.39 -17.50
CA GLY A 141 8.71 -14.77 -18.48
C GLY A 141 8.60 -13.73 -19.60
N GLY A 142 7.94 -14.08 -20.71
CA GLY A 142 7.60 -13.11 -21.78
C GLY A 142 6.25 -12.44 -21.48
N GLY A 143 6.00 -11.24 -22.05
CA GLY A 143 4.77 -10.48 -21.84
C GLY A 143 4.77 -9.58 -20.59
N THR A 144 3.78 -8.69 -20.50
CA THR A 144 3.77 -7.69 -19.44
C THR A 144 2.32 -7.44 -18.94
N PRO A 145 1.74 -8.40 -18.21
CA PRO A 145 0.35 -8.29 -17.71
C PRO A 145 0.27 -7.38 -16.49
N LEU A 146 0.75 -6.13 -16.59
CA LEU A 146 0.76 -5.16 -15.51
C LEU A 146 -0.62 -4.92 -14.91
N LEU A 147 -1.66 -4.79 -15.74
CA LEU A 147 -3.02 -4.51 -15.25
C LEU A 147 -3.56 -5.64 -14.38
N GLU A 148 -3.19 -6.88 -14.66
CA GLU A 148 -3.55 -8.04 -13.83
C GLU A 148 -2.83 -7.96 -12.49
N ALA A 149 -1.53 -7.60 -12.49
CA ALA A 149 -0.75 -7.40 -11.26
C ALA A 149 -1.35 -6.31 -10.38
N LEU A 150 -1.79 -5.19 -10.97
CA LEU A 150 -2.45 -4.11 -10.23
C LEU A 150 -3.81 -4.56 -9.65
N GLY A 151 -4.54 -5.42 -10.34
CA GLY A 151 -5.76 -6.05 -9.83
C GLY A 151 -5.48 -6.92 -8.60
N VAL A 152 -4.44 -7.74 -8.64
CA VAL A 152 -3.99 -8.54 -7.49
C VAL A 152 -3.57 -7.63 -6.33
N ALA A 153 -2.85 -6.54 -6.62
CA ALA A 153 -2.43 -5.56 -5.64
C ALA A 153 -3.61 -4.91 -4.92
N ALA A 154 -4.65 -4.49 -5.66
CA ALA A 154 -5.86 -3.92 -5.09
C ALA A 154 -6.53 -4.88 -4.10
N LEU A 155 -6.68 -6.16 -4.48
CA LEU A 155 -7.24 -7.20 -3.59
C LEU A 155 -6.41 -7.41 -2.31
N LEU A 156 -5.08 -7.27 -2.40
CA LEU A 156 -4.21 -7.38 -1.23
C LEU A 156 -4.34 -6.17 -0.31
N ILE A 157 -4.46 -4.96 -0.87
CA ILE A 157 -4.65 -3.72 -0.12
C ILE A 157 -6.00 -3.73 0.59
N ASP A 158 -7.07 -4.14 -0.08
CA ASP A 158 -8.41 -4.23 0.52
C ASP A 158 -8.45 -5.15 1.75
N ARG A 159 -7.61 -6.21 1.75
CA ARG A 159 -7.52 -7.13 2.90
C ARG A 159 -6.78 -6.57 4.10
N LEU A 160 -6.07 -5.46 3.95
CA LEU A 160 -5.36 -4.79 5.04
C LEU A 160 -6.29 -3.97 5.96
N ASP A 161 -7.56 -3.80 5.56
CA ASP A 161 -8.59 -3.13 6.36
C ASP A 161 -8.13 -1.77 6.93
N GLY A 162 -7.51 -0.95 6.07
CA GLY A 162 -7.01 0.39 6.42
C GLY A 162 -5.66 0.41 7.15
N GLU A 163 -4.96 -0.70 7.29
CA GLU A 163 -3.56 -0.69 7.75
C GLU A 163 -2.68 0.07 6.74
N ALA A 164 -1.66 0.79 7.24
CA ALA A 164 -0.74 1.52 6.38
C ALA A 164 -0.02 0.58 5.41
N ALA A 165 -0.03 0.93 4.13
CA ALA A 165 0.63 0.19 3.08
C ALA A 165 1.36 1.12 2.12
N GLU A 166 2.41 0.62 1.48
CA GLU A 166 3.16 1.28 0.42
C GLU A 166 3.37 0.29 -0.73
N ILE A 167 3.32 0.76 -1.97
CA ILE A 167 3.60 -0.03 -3.16
C ILE A 167 4.96 0.36 -3.72
N VAL A 168 5.80 -0.64 -4.00
CA VAL A 168 7.04 -0.50 -4.77
C VAL A 168 6.87 -1.28 -6.07
N LEU A 169 6.65 -0.56 -7.16
CA LEU A 169 6.51 -1.12 -8.50
C LEU A 169 7.84 -1.03 -9.24
N LEU A 170 8.43 -2.16 -9.58
CA LEU A 170 9.63 -2.24 -10.41
C LEU A 170 9.23 -2.59 -11.84
N SER A 171 9.46 -1.66 -12.78
CA SER A 171 9.03 -1.82 -14.18
C SER A 171 9.96 -1.10 -15.15
N ASP A 172 10.06 -1.59 -16.37
CA ASP A 172 10.71 -0.91 -17.50
C ASP A 172 9.73 0.02 -18.28
N GLY A 173 8.53 0.19 -17.74
CA GLY A 173 7.48 1.01 -18.34
C GLY A 173 6.81 0.39 -19.56
N ARG A 174 7.04 -0.88 -19.84
CA ARG A 174 6.30 -1.59 -20.88
C ARG A 174 4.97 -2.07 -20.32
N TYR A 175 3.90 -1.77 -21.00
CA TYR A 175 2.56 -2.32 -20.81
C TYR A 175 1.82 -2.22 -22.14
N ASN A 176 0.68 -2.85 -22.30
CA ASN A 176 -0.09 -2.81 -23.55
C ASN A 176 -0.50 -1.38 -23.91
N ARG A 177 0.41 -0.67 -24.60
CA ARG A 177 0.24 0.72 -25.00
C ARG A 177 -0.76 0.86 -26.14
N GLY A 178 -1.36 2.04 -26.24
CA GLY A 178 -2.23 2.39 -27.34
C GLY A 178 -3.69 1.97 -27.18
N VAL A 179 -4.01 1.28 -26.08
CA VAL A 179 -5.39 1.00 -25.73
C VAL A 179 -5.81 2.02 -24.69
N SER A 180 -6.67 2.97 -25.06
CA SER A 180 -7.24 3.98 -24.16
C SER A 180 -7.83 3.37 -22.87
N ALA A 181 -8.29 2.13 -22.95
CA ALA A 181 -8.77 1.35 -21.83
C ALA A 181 -7.65 1.00 -20.82
N ALA A 182 -6.42 0.73 -21.26
CA ALA A 182 -5.30 0.44 -20.37
C ALA A 182 -4.89 1.69 -19.57
N ASP A 183 -4.73 2.81 -20.23
CA ASP A 183 -4.42 4.10 -19.59
C ASP A 183 -5.49 4.50 -18.58
N ARG A 184 -6.77 4.28 -18.90
CA ARG A 184 -7.89 4.53 -17.98
C ARG A 184 -7.76 3.65 -16.72
N LYS A 185 -7.46 2.35 -16.88
CA LYS A 185 -7.31 1.43 -15.74
C LYS A 185 -6.13 1.81 -14.84
N LEU A 186 -5.00 2.25 -15.41
CA LEU A 186 -3.86 2.76 -14.64
C LEU A 186 -4.25 3.97 -13.78
N ARG A 187 -4.92 4.97 -14.36
CA ARG A 187 -5.40 6.15 -13.63
C ARG A 187 -6.41 5.79 -12.54
N LEU A 188 -7.32 4.84 -12.81
CA LEU A 188 -8.28 4.37 -11.81
C LEU A 188 -7.58 3.70 -10.63
N PHE A 189 -6.56 2.90 -10.89
CA PHE A 189 -5.77 2.28 -9.82
C PHE A 189 -5.01 3.33 -9.01
N GLY A 190 -4.35 4.31 -9.65
CA GLY A 190 -3.69 5.42 -8.97
C GLY A 190 -4.66 6.24 -8.09
N ALA A 191 -5.85 6.54 -8.62
CA ALA A 191 -6.90 7.23 -7.85
C ALA A 191 -7.42 6.39 -6.67
N TYR A 192 -7.52 5.07 -6.83
CA TYR A 192 -7.84 4.14 -5.76
C TYR A 192 -6.78 4.19 -4.66
N CYS A 193 -5.50 4.03 -4.98
CA CYS A 193 -4.41 4.09 -4.02
C CYS A 193 -4.34 5.43 -3.29
N LYS A 194 -4.52 6.54 -4.01
CA LYS A 194 -4.57 7.88 -3.41
C LYS A 194 -5.68 8.00 -2.37
N ARG A 195 -6.89 7.49 -2.65
CA ARG A 195 -8.01 7.48 -1.69
C ARG A 195 -7.75 6.58 -0.49
N ALA A 196 -7.09 5.44 -0.72
CA ALA A 196 -6.70 4.50 0.33
C ALA A 196 -5.50 4.99 1.16
N GLY A 197 -4.86 6.10 0.80
CA GLY A 197 -3.65 6.59 1.47
C GLY A 197 -2.43 5.69 1.23
N VAL A 198 -2.38 4.97 0.11
CA VAL A 198 -1.32 4.02 -0.26
C VAL A 198 -0.42 4.67 -1.31
N PRO A 199 0.77 5.17 -0.96
CA PRO A 199 1.71 5.73 -1.92
C PRO A 199 2.26 4.65 -2.86
N ILE A 200 2.51 5.05 -4.11
CA ILE A 200 3.12 4.21 -5.14
C ILE A 200 4.49 4.78 -5.48
N HIS A 201 5.54 3.99 -5.31
CA HIS A 201 6.90 4.29 -5.74
C HIS A 201 7.22 3.44 -6.97
N LEU A 202 7.38 4.09 -8.12
CA LEU A 202 7.80 3.42 -9.35
C LEU A 202 9.32 3.48 -9.47
N VAL A 203 9.93 2.32 -9.51
CA VAL A 203 11.38 2.18 -9.65
C VAL A 203 11.71 1.91 -11.11
N ASP A 204 12.53 2.78 -11.70
CA ASP A 204 13.00 2.63 -13.08
C ASP A 204 13.93 1.40 -13.19
N ALA A 205 13.40 0.34 -13.76
CA ALA A 205 14.12 -0.87 -14.09
C ALA A 205 14.50 -0.95 -15.57
N ALA A 206 14.30 0.13 -16.36
CA ALA A 206 14.57 0.13 -17.78
C ALA A 206 16.07 0.06 -18.11
N SER A 207 16.40 -0.78 -19.07
CA SER A 207 17.73 -0.81 -19.70
C SER A 207 17.68 -0.03 -21.01
N GLY A 208 18.04 1.23 -21.00
CA GLY A 208 18.07 1.92 -22.27
C GLY A 208 18.01 3.42 -22.16
N GLY A 209 18.19 4.06 -23.33
CA GLY A 209 18.31 5.50 -23.45
C GLY A 209 17.01 6.27 -23.18
N LYS A 210 16.94 7.50 -23.68
CA LYS A 210 15.85 8.47 -23.46
C LYS A 210 14.43 7.89 -23.64
N THR A 211 14.22 7.03 -24.65
CA THR A 211 12.92 6.41 -24.93
C THR A 211 12.45 5.47 -23.84
N ALA A 212 13.35 4.72 -23.21
CA ALA A 212 13.00 3.81 -22.11
C ALA A 212 12.59 4.62 -20.87
N ARG A 213 13.36 5.63 -20.50
CA ARG A 213 13.04 6.53 -19.39
C ARG A 213 11.71 7.27 -19.60
N ALA A 214 11.44 7.74 -20.83
CA ALA A 214 10.16 8.38 -21.15
C ALA A 214 8.96 7.44 -20.95
N ARG A 215 9.13 6.13 -21.18
CA ARG A 215 8.09 5.14 -20.92
C ARG A 215 7.80 5.01 -19.43
N VAL A 216 8.83 4.90 -18.62
CA VAL A 216 8.69 4.79 -17.16
C VAL A 216 8.07 6.06 -16.58
N ALA A 217 8.51 7.23 -17.04
CA ALA A 217 7.93 8.51 -16.64
C ALA A 217 6.43 8.60 -16.96
N LEU A 218 6.03 8.15 -18.17
CA LEU A 218 4.62 8.12 -18.55
C LEU A 218 3.81 7.16 -17.66
N LEU A 219 4.36 5.99 -17.32
CA LEU A 219 3.71 5.06 -16.41
C LEU A 219 3.55 5.67 -15.01
N ALA A 220 4.57 6.36 -14.51
CA ALA A 220 4.51 7.07 -13.23
C ALA A 220 3.40 8.12 -13.24
N GLU A 221 3.32 8.94 -14.28
CA GLU A 221 2.25 9.94 -14.46
C GLU A 221 0.86 9.31 -14.43
N ARG A 222 0.65 8.19 -15.16
CA ARG A 222 -0.63 7.51 -15.23
C ARG A 222 -1.08 6.93 -13.88
N LEU A 223 -0.13 6.45 -13.09
CA LEU A 223 -0.38 5.89 -11.76
C LEU A 223 -0.41 6.96 -10.67
N GLY A 224 0.06 8.19 -10.94
CA GLY A 224 0.32 9.17 -9.90
C GLY A 224 1.41 8.69 -8.92
N ALA A 225 2.42 8.00 -9.44
CA ALA A 225 3.48 7.39 -8.66
C ALA A 225 4.72 8.29 -8.56
N ASP A 226 5.41 8.21 -7.43
CA ASP A 226 6.73 8.81 -7.26
C ASP A 226 7.78 8.00 -8.03
N LEU A 227 8.46 8.65 -8.98
CA LEU A 227 9.52 7.98 -9.72
C LEU A 227 10.81 7.94 -8.88
N ARG A 228 11.38 6.76 -8.74
CA ARG A 228 12.60 6.46 -7.99
C ARG A 228 13.61 5.73 -8.87
N THR A 229 14.89 5.87 -8.54
CA THR A 229 15.95 5.03 -9.09
C THR A 229 16.24 3.85 -8.16
N LEU A 230 16.97 2.84 -8.66
CA LEU A 230 17.42 1.72 -7.80
C LEU A 230 18.34 2.20 -6.67
N ASP A 231 19.08 3.29 -6.89
CA ASP A 231 19.99 3.87 -5.89
C ASP A 231 19.21 4.62 -4.79
N ASP A 232 18.10 5.26 -5.14
CA ASP A 232 17.22 5.93 -4.16
C ASP A 232 16.62 4.96 -3.14
N LEU A 233 16.46 3.70 -3.54
CA LEU A 233 15.95 2.65 -2.64
C LEU A 233 17.03 2.12 -1.67
N ARG A 234 18.31 2.37 -1.94
CA ARG A 234 19.43 1.94 -1.09
C ARG A 234 19.79 2.99 -0.04
N ALA A 235 19.36 4.23 -0.24
CA ALA A 235 19.58 5.30 0.73
C ALA A 235 18.69 5.08 1.95
N PRO A 236 19.23 5.14 3.19
CA PRO A 236 18.41 5.06 4.39
C PRO A 236 17.44 6.25 4.39
N SER A 237 16.15 5.95 4.57
CA SER A 237 15.15 6.99 4.81
C SER A 237 15.50 7.72 6.10
N SER A 238 15.91 8.96 5.97
CA SER A 238 16.23 9.87 7.06
C SER A 238 15.02 10.13 7.95
#